data_8a3f66eb8b37b4c8d90814a05db1e78e
#
_entry.id   8a3f66eb8b37b4c8d90814a05db1e78e
#
_cell.length_a   1.000
_cell.length_b   1.000
_cell.length_c   1.000
_cell.angle_alpha   90.00
_cell.angle_beta   90.00
_cell.angle_gamma   90.00
#
_symmetry.space_group_name_H-M   'P 1'
#
loop_
_entity.id
_entity.type
_entity.pdbx_description
1 polymer ?
#
loop_
_entity_poly.entity_id
_entity_poly.type
_entity_poly.pdbx_seq_one_letter_code
_entity_poly.pdbx_strand_id
1 'polypeptide(L)'
;MSPIEKLSSTPNPAVLLLDFESAPAGLEESLAATLPEATRSRITAFCHPVRRRQTRWGRILASAAARILDAELVEEPPYAPYLLKDGRRTALCIAHTGTSIALGIASVKDPVMGLDLETMRPVRNIEGMSRMSFGEAASAIVRQCAESGDSEPFFRAWGMKESEIKLNRGGSGWRLTLDEESRPVVLDPEGRPVLATHAAFGSLRLTVLTGACAPVIGRVTPADISRTLL
;
A
#
# COMPACT_ATOMS: atom_id res chain seq x y z
N MET A 1 21.69 9.12 4.42
CA MET A 1 20.43 9.54 3.76
C MET A 1 19.38 8.46 4.01
N SER A 2 18.28 8.78 4.64
CA SER A 2 17.18 7.85 4.92
C SER A 2 16.44 7.46 3.62
N PRO A 3 15.66 6.34 3.61
CA PRO A 3 14.87 5.99 2.44
C PRO A 3 13.88 7.07 1.99
N ILE A 4 13.33 7.86 2.92
CA ILE A 4 12.42 8.95 2.59
C ILE A 4 13.16 10.10 1.86
N GLU A 5 14.39 10.41 2.25
CA GLU A 5 15.20 11.43 1.58
C GLU A 5 15.61 11.04 0.15
N LYS A 6 15.66 9.72 -0.13
CA LYS A 6 15.99 9.20 -1.48
C LYS A 6 14.82 9.29 -2.47
N LEU A 7 13.61 9.61 -2.02
CA LEU A 7 12.43 9.69 -2.90
C LEU A 7 12.65 10.67 -4.07
N SER A 8 13.25 11.83 -3.81
CA SER A 8 13.46 12.86 -4.84
C SER A 8 14.40 12.43 -5.97
N SER A 9 15.25 11.44 -5.73
CA SER A 9 16.21 10.91 -6.73
C SER A 9 15.78 9.59 -7.36
N THR A 10 14.63 9.04 -6.96
CA THR A 10 14.15 7.73 -7.43
C THR A 10 13.21 7.89 -8.61
N PRO A 11 13.60 7.43 -9.83
CA PRO A 11 12.75 7.54 -11.01
C PRO A 11 11.63 6.49 -11.07
N ASN A 12 11.73 5.43 -10.28
CA ASN A 12 10.80 4.31 -10.20
C ASN A 12 9.74 4.55 -9.13
N PRO A 13 8.60 3.82 -9.16
CA PRO A 13 7.67 3.78 -8.05
C PRO A 13 8.39 3.45 -6.75
N ALA A 14 7.94 4.04 -5.66
CA ALA A 14 8.57 3.84 -4.35
C ALA A 14 7.55 3.34 -3.32
N VAL A 15 8.02 2.52 -2.38
CA VAL A 15 7.24 2.11 -1.21
C VAL A 15 8.02 2.41 0.06
N LEU A 16 7.41 3.14 0.97
CA LEU A 16 7.92 3.38 2.30
C LEU A 16 7.18 2.50 3.31
N LEU A 17 7.92 1.69 4.06
CA LEU A 17 7.38 0.82 5.11
C LEU A 17 7.75 1.39 6.48
N LEU A 18 6.75 1.69 7.29
CA LEU A 18 6.86 2.24 8.64
C LEU A 18 6.25 1.28 9.65
N ASP A 19 6.96 1.02 10.75
CA ASP A 19 6.38 0.50 11.99
C ASP A 19 6.35 1.63 13.02
N PHE A 20 5.15 1.99 13.45
CA PHE A 20 4.95 3.09 14.39
C PHE A 20 4.82 2.64 15.86
N GLU A 21 4.97 1.35 16.16
CA GLU A 21 4.94 0.86 17.54
C GLU A 21 6.07 1.45 18.39
N SER A 22 7.24 1.63 17.77
CA SER A 22 8.43 2.21 18.40
C SER A 22 8.42 3.74 18.48
N ALA A 23 7.33 4.40 18.12
CA ALA A 23 7.26 5.86 18.18
C ALA A 23 7.32 6.37 19.63
N PRO A 24 8.17 7.36 19.94
CA PRO A 24 8.21 7.98 21.26
C PRO A 24 6.87 8.57 21.67
N ALA A 25 6.59 8.57 22.98
CA ALA A 25 5.39 9.19 23.52
C ALA A 25 5.30 10.68 23.10
N GLY A 26 4.09 11.12 22.71
CA GLY A 26 3.82 12.49 22.25
C GLY A 26 4.28 12.81 20.83
N LEU A 27 5.10 11.98 20.18
CA LEU A 27 5.56 12.23 18.82
C LEU A 27 4.40 12.18 17.81
N GLU A 28 3.50 11.21 17.97
CA GLU A 28 2.35 11.07 17.08
C GLU A 28 1.47 12.34 17.07
N GLU A 29 1.20 12.90 18.25
CA GLU A 29 0.41 14.12 18.41
C GLU A 29 1.13 15.33 17.80
N SER A 30 2.44 15.47 18.05
CA SER A 30 3.26 16.55 17.49
C SER A 30 3.27 16.53 15.97
N LEU A 31 3.46 15.35 15.38
CA LEU A 31 3.45 15.17 13.93
C LEU A 31 2.04 15.35 13.34
N ALA A 32 1.00 14.88 14.02
CA ALA A 32 -0.39 15.08 13.59
C ALA A 32 -0.80 16.54 13.58
N ALA A 33 -0.23 17.37 14.46
CA ALA A 33 -0.50 18.82 14.48
C ALA A 33 0.00 19.53 13.22
N THR A 34 0.99 18.97 12.51
CA THR A 34 1.50 19.53 11.24
C THR A 34 0.59 19.23 10.04
N LEU A 35 -0.37 18.29 10.18
CA LEU A 35 -1.28 17.91 9.10
C LEU A 35 -2.29 19.03 8.80
N PRO A 36 -2.73 19.18 7.54
CA PRO A 36 -3.82 20.10 7.18
C PRO A 36 -5.08 19.84 8.00
N GLU A 37 -5.86 20.88 8.27
CA GLU A 37 -7.09 20.79 9.07
C GLU A 37 -8.09 19.78 8.49
N ALA A 38 -8.29 19.78 7.17
CA ALA A 38 -9.18 18.84 6.50
C ALA A 38 -8.77 17.38 6.76
N THR A 39 -7.45 17.11 6.75
CA THR A 39 -6.90 15.78 7.06
C THR A 39 -7.13 15.41 8.52
N ARG A 40 -6.89 16.33 9.46
CA ARG A 40 -7.14 16.10 10.90
C ARG A 40 -8.62 15.80 11.17
N SER A 41 -9.51 16.57 10.59
CA SER A 41 -10.96 16.37 10.71
C SER A 41 -11.40 15.01 10.18
N ARG A 42 -10.85 14.58 9.04
CA ARG A 42 -11.10 13.24 8.48
C ARG A 42 -10.60 12.12 9.41
N ILE A 43 -9.43 12.28 10.01
CA ILE A 43 -8.88 11.29 10.94
C ILE A 43 -9.78 11.15 12.18
N THR A 44 -10.26 12.26 12.73
CA THR A 44 -11.13 12.25 13.93
C THR A 44 -12.50 11.62 13.67
N ALA A 45 -12.97 11.61 12.42
CA ALA A 45 -14.23 10.98 12.04
C ALA A 45 -14.22 9.43 12.15
N PHE A 46 -13.05 8.77 12.23
CA PHE A 46 -12.98 7.33 12.45
C PHE A 46 -13.33 6.98 13.90
N CYS A 47 -14.40 6.22 14.12
CA CYS A 47 -14.83 5.78 15.43
C CYS A 47 -13.87 4.76 16.06
N HIS A 48 -13.33 3.82 15.26
CA HIS A 48 -12.48 2.75 15.77
C HIS A 48 -11.06 3.25 16.06
N PRO A 49 -10.55 3.14 17.32
CA PRO A 49 -9.27 3.76 17.72
C PRO A 49 -8.07 3.27 16.92
N VAL A 50 -7.98 1.96 16.66
CA VAL A 50 -6.87 1.37 15.89
C VAL A 50 -6.89 1.92 14.46
N ARG A 51 -8.07 1.94 13.80
CA ARG A 51 -8.22 2.48 12.45
C ARG A 51 -7.87 3.96 12.39
N ARG A 52 -8.29 4.73 13.40
CA ARG A 52 -7.95 6.15 13.53
C ARG A 52 -6.44 6.34 13.59
N ARG A 53 -5.75 5.56 14.42
CA ARG A 53 -4.29 5.61 14.58
C ARG A 53 -3.55 5.22 13.30
N GLN A 54 -3.96 4.12 12.66
CA GLN A 54 -3.42 3.70 11.37
C GLN A 54 -3.60 4.77 10.28
N THR A 55 -4.79 5.37 10.19
CA THR A 55 -5.05 6.45 9.24
C THR A 55 -4.17 7.65 9.52
N ARG A 56 -4.02 8.03 10.80
CA ARG A 56 -3.17 9.15 11.22
C ARG A 56 -1.72 8.94 10.78
N TRP A 57 -1.13 7.81 11.11
CA TRP A 57 0.25 7.50 10.71
C TRP A 57 0.42 7.39 9.19
N GLY A 58 -0.56 6.84 8.49
CA GLY A 58 -0.56 6.84 7.02
C GLY A 58 -0.52 8.25 6.42
N ARG A 59 -1.24 9.21 7.02
CA ARG A 59 -1.25 10.61 6.58
C ARG A 59 0.01 11.37 6.98
N ILE A 60 0.55 11.11 8.15
CA ILE A 60 1.85 11.63 8.58
C ILE A 60 2.94 11.19 7.61
N LEU A 61 3.00 9.91 7.25
CA LEU A 61 3.97 9.39 6.29
C LEU A 61 3.79 10.00 4.89
N ALA A 62 2.55 10.15 4.44
CA ALA A 62 2.25 10.78 3.15
C ALA A 62 2.64 12.28 3.14
N SER A 63 2.43 13.00 4.25
CA SER A 63 2.85 14.40 4.41
C SER A 63 4.36 14.55 4.38
N ALA A 64 5.10 13.64 5.04
CA ALA A 64 6.55 13.64 4.98
C ALA A 64 7.08 13.38 3.55
N ALA A 65 6.47 12.43 2.83
CA ALA A 65 6.80 12.19 1.43
C ALA A 65 6.49 13.41 0.54
N ALA A 66 5.34 14.07 0.76
CA ALA A 66 4.96 15.28 0.06
C ALA A 66 6.02 16.39 0.23
N ARG A 67 6.48 16.60 1.48
CA ARG A 67 7.52 17.61 1.78
C ARG A 67 8.85 17.33 1.08
N ILE A 68 9.31 16.08 1.05
CA ILE A 68 10.55 15.69 0.36
C ILE A 68 10.45 15.86 -1.16
N LEU A 69 9.27 15.60 -1.72
CA LEU A 69 9.01 15.71 -3.15
C LEU A 69 8.65 17.14 -3.59
N ASP A 70 8.58 18.08 -2.63
CA ASP A 70 8.13 19.43 -2.86
C ASP A 70 6.77 19.46 -3.57
N ALA A 71 5.81 18.71 -3.01
CA ALA A 71 4.46 18.49 -3.52
C ALA A 71 3.42 18.76 -2.45
N GLU A 72 2.21 19.06 -2.85
CA GLU A 72 1.05 19.16 -1.96
C GLU A 72 0.40 17.80 -1.76
N LEU A 73 0.06 17.43 -0.50
CA LEU A 73 -0.79 16.30 -0.19
C LEU A 73 -2.26 16.72 -0.31
N VAL A 74 -2.95 16.19 -1.30
CA VAL A 74 -4.36 16.50 -1.57
C VAL A 74 -5.25 15.36 -1.14
N GLU A 75 -6.34 15.69 -0.41
CA GLU A 75 -7.38 14.75 -0.01
C GLU A 75 -8.73 15.15 -0.62
N GLU A 76 -9.27 14.30 -1.48
CA GLU A 76 -10.59 14.46 -2.10
C GLU A 76 -11.48 13.25 -1.77
N PRO A 77 -12.17 13.22 -0.62
CA PRO A 77 -13.07 12.13 -0.30
C PRO A 77 -14.16 11.95 -1.37
N PRO A 78 -14.52 10.70 -1.74
CA PRO A 78 -14.13 9.42 -1.11
C PRO A 78 -12.83 8.80 -1.65
N TYR A 79 -12.10 9.47 -2.51
CA TYR A 79 -10.92 8.94 -3.19
C TYR A 79 -9.71 8.79 -2.27
N ALA A 80 -8.72 8.02 -2.72
CA ALA A 80 -7.41 7.96 -2.07
C ALA A 80 -6.71 9.34 -2.19
N PRO A 81 -5.85 9.71 -1.22
CA PRO A 81 -5.04 10.91 -1.35
C PRO A 81 -4.06 10.79 -2.50
N TYR A 82 -3.61 11.92 -3.00
CA TYR A 82 -2.59 12.00 -4.04
C TYR A 82 -1.62 13.17 -3.77
N LEU A 83 -0.48 13.16 -4.44
CA LEU A 83 0.42 14.31 -4.45
C LEU A 83 0.14 15.17 -5.68
N LEU A 84 0.16 16.49 -5.49
CA LEU A 84 0.06 17.48 -6.57
C LEU A 84 1.33 18.31 -6.61
N LYS A 85 2.01 18.30 -7.76
CA LYS A 85 3.18 19.15 -8.05
C LYS A 85 3.09 19.68 -9.47
N ASP A 86 3.23 20.99 -9.65
CA ASP A 86 3.19 21.68 -10.96
C ASP A 86 1.97 21.24 -11.81
N GLY A 87 0.80 21.13 -11.18
CA GLY A 87 -0.43 20.70 -11.82
C GLY A 87 -0.51 19.20 -12.17
N ARG A 88 0.52 18.40 -11.82
CA ARG A 88 0.57 16.95 -12.08
C ARG A 88 0.20 16.17 -10.82
N ARG A 89 -0.69 15.20 -11.00
CA ARG A 89 -1.08 14.27 -9.93
C ARG A 89 -0.15 13.05 -9.92
N THR A 90 0.31 12.69 -8.73
CA THR A 90 1.02 11.42 -8.47
C THR A 90 0.16 10.56 -7.54
N ALA A 91 -0.18 9.36 -7.97
CA ALA A 91 -1.01 8.45 -7.19
C ALA A 91 -0.29 7.98 -5.93
N LEU A 92 -1.03 7.97 -4.82
CA LEU A 92 -0.63 7.35 -3.57
C LEU A 92 -1.54 6.15 -3.28
N CYS A 93 -0.94 5.10 -2.71
CA CYS A 93 -1.68 3.98 -2.14
C CYS A 93 -1.19 3.72 -0.72
N ILE A 94 -2.11 3.57 0.23
CA ILE A 94 -1.78 3.31 1.64
C ILE A 94 -2.39 1.97 2.04
N ALA A 95 -1.56 1.10 2.61
CA ALA A 95 -1.98 -0.13 3.26
C ALA A 95 -1.47 -0.17 4.71
N HIS A 96 -2.13 -0.94 5.56
CA HIS A 96 -1.76 -1.05 6.97
C HIS A 96 -2.24 -2.37 7.56
N THR A 97 -1.44 -2.91 8.47
CA THR A 97 -1.79 -4.07 9.31
C THR A 97 -1.12 -3.91 10.68
N GLY A 98 -1.84 -4.17 11.77
CA GLY A 98 -1.30 -3.95 13.12
C GLY A 98 -0.75 -2.53 13.30
N THR A 99 0.53 -2.41 13.62
CA THR A 99 1.28 -1.16 13.78
C THR A 99 2.09 -0.76 12.55
N SER A 100 1.97 -1.51 11.45
CA SER A 100 2.73 -1.29 10.23
C SER A 100 1.90 -0.56 9.17
N ILE A 101 2.55 0.39 8.49
CA ILE A 101 2.00 1.17 7.38
C ILE A 101 2.92 0.97 6.17
N ALA A 102 2.32 0.79 5.00
CA ALA A 102 3.01 0.91 3.73
C ALA A 102 2.40 2.06 2.93
N LEU A 103 3.24 2.96 2.45
CA LEU A 103 2.89 4.05 1.53
C LEU A 103 3.55 3.77 0.19
N GLY A 104 2.74 3.51 -0.83
CA GLY A 104 3.16 3.44 -2.22
C GLY A 104 3.02 4.81 -2.89
N ILE A 105 4.01 5.17 -3.67
CA ILE A 105 4.10 6.41 -4.44
C ILE A 105 4.39 6.04 -5.88
N ALA A 106 3.47 6.32 -6.78
CA ALA A 106 3.68 6.12 -8.21
C ALA A 106 4.81 7.02 -8.74
N SER A 107 5.30 6.75 -9.92
CA SER A 107 6.26 7.62 -10.60
C SER A 107 5.67 8.21 -11.88
N VAL A 108 6.34 9.23 -12.43
CA VAL A 108 5.94 9.81 -13.73
C VAL A 108 6.02 8.77 -14.85
N LYS A 109 7.01 7.85 -14.77
CA LYS A 109 7.21 6.79 -15.76
C LYS A 109 6.24 5.62 -15.59
N ASP A 110 5.73 5.43 -14.38
CA ASP A 110 4.80 4.35 -14.04
C ASP A 110 3.73 4.89 -13.08
N PRO A 111 2.59 5.35 -13.62
CA PRO A 111 1.51 5.96 -12.84
C PRO A 111 0.66 4.93 -12.07
N VAL A 112 0.88 3.63 -12.28
CA VAL A 112 0.14 2.57 -11.61
C VAL A 112 0.72 2.32 -10.22
N MET A 113 -0.16 2.32 -9.19
CA MET A 113 0.22 2.01 -7.82
C MET A 113 -0.93 1.35 -7.08
N GLY A 114 -0.92 0.03 -7.02
CA GLY A 114 -1.73 -0.77 -6.10
C GLY A 114 -0.85 -1.31 -4.97
N LEU A 115 -1.34 -1.36 -3.75
CA LEU A 115 -0.53 -1.75 -2.60
C LEU A 115 -1.38 -2.45 -1.56
N ASP A 116 -0.88 -3.57 -1.04
CA ASP A 116 -1.44 -4.20 0.15
C ASP A 116 -0.36 -4.68 1.12
N LEU A 117 -0.70 -4.70 2.41
CA LEU A 117 0.18 -5.11 3.49
C LEU A 117 -0.59 -5.99 4.47
N GLU A 118 -0.15 -7.22 4.65
CA GLU A 118 -0.78 -8.21 5.51
C GLU A 118 0.19 -8.81 6.52
N THR A 119 -0.32 -9.20 7.68
CA THR A 119 0.43 -10.01 8.64
C THR A 119 0.10 -11.48 8.40
N MET A 120 1.12 -12.29 8.13
CA MET A 120 0.98 -13.75 8.01
C MET A 120 0.42 -14.33 9.30
N ARG A 121 -0.63 -15.12 9.17
CA ARG A 121 -1.29 -15.84 10.26
C ARG A 121 -1.90 -17.13 9.71
N PRO A 122 -2.12 -18.16 10.52
CA PRO A 122 -2.83 -19.34 10.06
C PRO A 122 -4.23 -18.99 9.53
N VAL A 123 -4.53 -19.42 8.31
CA VAL A 123 -5.84 -19.24 7.70
C VAL A 123 -6.65 -20.52 7.90
N ARG A 124 -7.75 -20.43 8.67
CA ARG A 124 -8.55 -21.60 9.05
C ARG A 124 -9.36 -22.22 7.92
N ASN A 125 -9.74 -21.42 6.92
CA ASN A 125 -10.59 -21.85 5.81
C ASN A 125 -10.10 -21.22 4.50
N ILE A 126 -8.93 -21.66 4.04
CA ILE A 126 -8.34 -21.17 2.78
C ILE A 126 -9.29 -21.41 1.60
N GLU A 127 -9.91 -22.59 1.51
CA GLU A 127 -10.81 -22.93 0.41
C GLU A 127 -12.04 -22.01 0.34
N GLY A 128 -12.76 -21.84 1.45
CA GLY A 128 -13.94 -20.99 1.50
C GLY A 128 -13.59 -19.53 1.22
N MET A 129 -12.51 -19.02 1.80
CA MET A 129 -12.06 -17.64 1.56
C MET A 129 -11.60 -17.43 0.11
N SER A 130 -10.88 -18.41 -0.47
CA SER A 130 -10.45 -18.33 -1.86
C SER A 130 -11.64 -18.30 -2.82
N ARG A 131 -12.63 -19.17 -2.62
CA ARG A 131 -13.86 -19.18 -3.44
C ARG A 131 -14.62 -17.85 -3.41
N MET A 132 -14.68 -17.21 -2.24
CA MET A 132 -15.36 -15.92 -2.09
C MET A 132 -14.61 -14.75 -2.72
N SER A 133 -13.26 -14.81 -2.74
CA SER A 133 -12.43 -13.64 -3.05
C SER A 133 -11.79 -13.66 -4.43
N PHE A 134 -11.49 -14.85 -4.99
CA PHE A 134 -10.62 -14.97 -6.16
C PHE A 134 -11.30 -15.50 -7.43
N GLY A 135 -12.61 -15.74 -7.39
CA GLY A 135 -13.34 -16.21 -8.57
C GLY A 135 -12.71 -17.45 -9.21
N GLU A 136 -12.40 -17.39 -10.50
CA GLU A 136 -11.78 -18.50 -11.26
C GLU A 136 -10.39 -18.89 -10.76
N ALA A 137 -9.63 -17.99 -10.14
CA ALA A 137 -8.31 -18.26 -9.59
C ALA A 137 -8.35 -19.08 -8.28
N ALA A 138 -9.50 -19.24 -7.63
CA ALA A 138 -9.63 -19.86 -6.32
C ALA A 138 -9.05 -21.28 -6.26
N SER A 139 -9.38 -22.13 -7.24
CA SER A 139 -8.93 -23.53 -7.24
C SER A 139 -7.42 -23.66 -7.43
N ALA A 140 -6.80 -22.82 -8.24
CA ALA A 140 -5.35 -22.79 -8.42
C ALA A 140 -4.64 -22.36 -7.12
N ILE A 141 -5.15 -21.36 -6.42
CA ILE A 141 -4.57 -20.87 -5.16
C ILE A 141 -4.68 -21.94 -4.06
N VAL A 142 -5.84 -22.59 -3.93
CA VAL A 142 -6.02 -23.68 -2.95
C VAL A 142 -5.06 -24.83 -3.22
N ARG A 143 -4.89 -25.23 -4.49
CA ARG A 143 -3.92 -26.26 -4.89
C ARG A 143 -2.49 -25.85 -4.53
N GLN A 144 -2.06 -24.62 -4.86
CA GLN A 144 -0.73 -24.12 -4.53
C GLN A 144 -0.46 -24.12 -3.02
N CYS A 145 -1.45 -23.75 -2.18
CA CYS A 145 -1.34 -23.84 -0.72
C CYS A 145 -1.19 -25.30 -0.25
N ALA A 146 -1.90 -26.24 -0.86
CA ALA A 146 -1.79 -27.65 -0.52
C ALA A 146 -0.42 -28.24 -0.93
N GLU A 147 0.10 -27.84 -2.07
CA GLU A 147 1.41 -28.27 -2.60
C GLU A 147 2.58 -27.69 -1.78
N SER A 148 2.50 -26.43 -1.36
CA SER A 148 3.54 -25.77 -0.55
C SER A 148 3.47 -26.15 0.93
N GLY A 149 2.33 -26.60 1.41
CA GLY A 149 2.08 -26.88 2.83
C GLY A 149 1.95 -25.63 3.71
N ASP A 150 1.83 -24.46 3.12
CA ASP A 150 1.66 -23.17 3.83
C ASP A 150 0.59 -22.26 3.19
N SER A 151 0.35 -21.10 3.78
CA SER A 151 -0.62 -20.11 3.30
C SER A 151 0.01 -18.98 2.49
N GLU A 152 1.27 -19.05 2.13
CA GLU A 152 1.95 -17.99 1.35
C GLU A 152 1.26 -17.72 0.00
N PRO A 153 0.86 -18.75 -0.82
CA PRO A 153 0.14 -18.49 -2.06
C PRO A 153 -1.18 -17.76 -1.85
N PHE A 154 -1.92 -18.07 -0.77
CA PHE A 154 -3.13 -17.37 -0.41
C PHE A 154 -2.86 -15.89 -0.11
N PHE A 155 -1.86 -15.56 0.71
CA PHE A 155 -1.55 -14.17 1.06
C PHE A 155 -1.04 -13.36 -0.13
N ARG A 156 -0.30 -13.97 -1.06
CA ARG A 156 0.07 -13.31 -2.33
C ARG A 156 -1.14 -12.96 -3.16
N ALA A 157 -2.06 -13.91 -3.37
CA ALA A 157 -3.28 -13.67 -4.11
C ALA A 157 -4.20 -12.67 -3.41
N TRP A 158 -4.28 -12.73 -2.08
CA TRP A 158 -5.02 -11.76 -1.26
C TRP A 158 -4.48 -10.35 -1.44
N GLY A 159 -3.17 -10.17 -1.31
CA GLY A 159 -2.52 -8.88 -1.53
C GLY A 159 -2.71 -8.35 -2.95
N MET A 160 -2.70 -9.22 -3.97
CA MET A 160 -3.03 -8.83 -5.35
C MET A 160 -4.48 -8.38 -5.47
N LYS A 161 -5.42 -9.10 -4.84
CA LYS A 161 -6.86 -8.77 -4.86
C LYS A 161 -7.16 -7.45 -4.15
N GLU A 162 -6.60 -7.24 -2.97
CA GLU A 162 -6.75 -5.97 -2.24
C GLU A 162 -6.12 -4.79 -2.98
N SER A 163 -4.98 -5.01 -3.64
CA SER A 163 -4.34 -4.00 -4.48
C SER A 163 -5.17 -3.68 -5.73
N GLU A 164 -5.75 -4.70 -6.38
CA GLU A 164 -6.69 -4.55 -7.50
C GLU A 164 -7.92 -3.73 -7.09
N ILE A 165 -8.53 -4.04 -5.93
CA ILE A 165 -9.68 -3.29 -5.40
C ILE A 165 -9.33 -1.82 -5.20
N LYS A 166 -8.12 -1.52 -4.73
CA LYS A 166 -7.64 -0.15 -4.55
C LYS A 166 -7.46 0.58 -5.88
N LEU A 167 -6.98 -0.11 -6.92
CA LEU A 167 -6.88 0.42 -8.28
C LEU A 167 -8.27 0.65 -8.90
N ASN A 168 -9.26 -0.19 -8.58
CA ASN A 168 -10.63 -0.10 -9.09
C ASN A 168 -11.49 0.98 -8.43
N ARG A 169 -11.03 1.69 -7.41
CA ARG A 169 -11.82 2.74 -6.72
C ARG A 169 -12.33 3.86 -7.62
N GLY A 170 -11.89 3.92 -8.87
CA GLY A 170 -12.41 4.81 -9.91
C GLY A 170 -13.23 4.11 -11.00
N GLY A 171 -13.57 2.82 -10.87
CA GLY A 171 -14.31 2.05 -11.89
C GLY A 171 -13.46 1.66 -13.10
N SER A 172 -12.17 1.42 -12.92
CA SER A 172 -11.16 1.33 -13.99
C SER A 172 -11.01 -0.05 -14.65
N GLY A 173 -11.69 -1.11 -14.20
CA GLY A 173 -11.70 -2.40 -14.91
C GLY A 173 -10.47 -3.31 -14.71
N TRP A 174 -9.65 -3.05 -13.68
CA TRP A 174 -8.58 -3.96 -13.27
C TRP A 174 -9.16 -5.27 -12.77
N ARG A 175 -8.51 -6.40 -13.07
CA ARG A 175 -9.03 -7.71 -12.66
C ARG A 175 -7.93 -8.71 -12.33
N LEU A 176 -8.11 -9.44 -11.23
CA LEU A 176 -7.33 -10.63 -10.90
C LEU A 176 -7.85 -11.81 -11.71
N THR A 177 -6.96 -12.53 -12.38
CA THR A 177 -7.26 -13.74 -13.17
C THR A 177 -6.07 -14.72 -13.09
N LEU A 178 -6.04 -15.70 -13.98
CA LEU A 178 -4.91 -16.63 -14.16
C LEU A 178 -4.21 -16.36 -15.50
N ASP A 179 -2.89 -16.50 -15.50
CA ASP A 179 -2.09 -16.57 -16.74
C ASP A 179 -2.14 -17.97 -17.38
N GLU A 180 -1.42 -18.16 -18.49
CA GLU A 180 -1.35 -19.42 -19.22
C GLU A 180 -0.77 -20.58 -18.40
N GLU A 181 0.08 -20.27 -17.39
CA GLU A 181 0.63 -21.24 -16.45
C GLU A 181 -0.22 -21.42 -15.18
N SER A 182 -1.47 -20.92 -15.18
CA SER A 182 -2.38 -20.97 -14.05
C SER A 182 -1.87 -20.25 -12.78
N ARG A 183 -1.08 -19.19 -12.95
CA ARG A 183 -0.62 -18.33 -11.85
C ARG A 183 -1.53 -17.11 -11.73
N PRO A 184 -1.84 -16.64 -10.50
CA PRO A 184 -2.57 -15.40 -10.31
C PRO A 184 -1.84 -14.21 -10.94
N VAL A 185 -2.57 -13.42 -11.74
CA VAL A 185 -2.08 -12.21 -12.39
C VAL A 185 -3.16 -11.13 -12.35
N VAL A 186 -2.77 -9.87 -12.25
CA VAL A 186 -3.70 -8.74 -12.39
C VAL A 186 -3.53 -8.15 -13.78
N LEU A 187 -4.64 -7.99 -14.49
CA LEU A 187 -4.69 -7.33 -15.80
C LEU A 187 -5.19 -5.91 -15.65
N ASP A 188 -4.63 -5.01 -16.44
CA ASP A 188 -5.13 -3.64 -16.60
C ASP A 188 -6.43 -3.62 -17.43
N PRO A 189 -7.10 -2.45 -17.59
CA PRO A 189 -8.33 -2.33 -18.39
C PRO A 189 -8.18 -2.74 -19.86
N GLU A 190 -6.96 -2.67 -20.41
CA GLU A 190 -6.64 -3.08 -21.77
C GLU A 190 -6.28 -4.57 -21.88
N GLY A 191 -6.30 -5.31 -20.75
CA GLY A 191 -6.02 -6.74 -20.71
C GLY A 191 -4.53 -7.09 -20.63
N ARG A 192 -3.64 -6.13 -20.34
CA ARG A 192 -2.19 -6.35 -20.22
C ARG A 192 -1.84 -6.72 -18.77
N PRO A 193 -0.95 -7.68 -18.54
CA PRO A 193 -0.51 -8.00 -17.19
C PRO A 193 0.31 -6.85 -16.58
N VAL A 194 0.06 -6.56 -15.30
CA VAL A 194 0.86 -5.62 -14.51
C VAL A 194 1.89 -6.36 -13.67
N LEU A 195 2.96 -5.67 -13.32
CA LEU A 195 4.01 -6.22 -12.49
C LEU A 195 3.52 -6.33 -11.04
N ALA A 196 3.50 -7.55 -10.50
CA ALA A 196 3.27 -7.82 -9.10
C ALA A 196 4.60 -8.10 -8.39
N THR A 197 4.95 -7.25 -7.44
CA THR A 197 6.13 -7.43 -6.57
C THR A 197 5.66 -7.88 -5.20
N HIS A 198 6.20 -9.00 -4.73
CA HIS A 198 5.95 -9.52 -3.39
C HIS A 198 7.22 -9.44 -2.54
N ALA A 199 7.10 -8.92 -1.33
CA ALA A 199 8.21 -8.82 -0.39
C ALA A 199 7.78 -9.27 1.02
N ALA A 200 8.70 -9.93 1.73
CA ALA A 200 8.49 -10.39 3.10
C ALA A 200 9.40 -9.64 4.08
N PHE A 201 8.83 -9.22 5.22
CA PHE A 201 9.54 -8.55 6.30
C PHE A 201 9.12 -9.19 7.63
N GLY A 202 9.77 -10.29 7.99
CA GLY A 202 9.31 -11.14 9.10
C GLY A 202 7.93 -11.73 8.79
N SER A 203 6.95 -11.48 9.65
CA SER A 203 5.56 -11.91 9.43
C SER A 203 4.78 -11.03 8.45
N LEU A 204 5.30 -9.88 8.05
CA LEU A 204 4.61 -9.00 7.10
C LEU A 204 4.78 -9.49 5.66
N ARG A 205 3.71 -9.38 4.89
CA ARG A 205 3.67 -9.60 3.44
C ARG A 205 3.20 -8.34 2.75
N LEU A 206 4.06 -7.83 1.89
CA LEU A 206 3.81 -6.66 1.06
C LEU A 206 3.56 -7.12 -0.37
N THR A 207 2.47 -6.67 -0.96
CA THR A 207 2.20 -6.82 -2.39
C THR A 207 2.09 -5.45 -3.03
N VAL A 208 2.80 -5.24 -4.13
CA VAL A 208 2.80 -3.99 -4.89
C VAL A 208 2.47 -4.29 -6.34
N LEU A 209 1.48 -3.62 -6.89
CA LEU A 209 1.14 -3.64 -8.32
C LEU A 209 1.63 -2.34 -8.95
N THR A 210 2.44 -2.47 -10.00
CA THR A 210 2.96 -1.36 -10.80
C THR A 210 2.78 -1.69 -12.28
N GLY A 211 2.84 -0.70 -13.18
CA GLY A 211 2.67 -0.94 -14.61
C GLY A 211 3.78 -1.81 -15.19
N ALA A 212 5.02 -1.34 -15.11
CA ALA A 212 6.17 -2.03 -15.72
C ALA A 212 7.46 -1.92 -14.90
N CYS A 213 7.53 -1.00 -13.93
CA CYS A 213 8.75 -0.73 -13.18
C CYS A 213 8.69 -1.35 -11.79
N ALA A 214 9.67 -2.16 -11.41
CA ALA A 214 9.77 -2.67 -10.04
C ALA A 214 9.91 -1.50 -9.04
N PRO A 215 9.15 -1.52 -7.91
CA PRO A 215 9.21 -0.47 -6.92
C PRO A 215 10.51 -0.52 -6.12
N VAL A 216 11.00 0.65 -5.71
CA VAL A 216 12.05 0.74 -4.69
C VAL A 216 11.40 0.72 -3.32
N ILE A 217 11.75 -0.27 -2.50
CA ILE A 217 11.15 -0.45 -1.16
C ILE A 217 12.15 -0.01 -0.10
N GLY A 218 11.74 0.91 0.77
CA GLY A 218 12.55 1.42 1.88
C GLY A 218 11.81 1.34 3.22
N ARG A 219 12.53 1.02 4.30
CA ARG A 219 11.99 1.08 5.66
C ARG A 219 12.34 2.44 6.26
N VAL A 220 11.35 3.08 6.85
CA VAL A 220 11.49 4.37 7.54
C VAL A 220 11.11 4.22 9.00
N THR A 221 11.67 5.06 9.85
CA THR A 221 11.38 5.12 11.28
C THR A 221 10.57 6.36 11.63
N PRO A 222 9.88 6.38 12.78
CA PRO A 222 9.25 7.60 13.29
C PRO A 222 10.24 8.77 13.41
N ALA A 223 11.53 8.49 13.72
CA ALA A 223 12.57 9.52 13.79
C ALA A 223 12.94 10.10 12.42
N ASP A 224 12.91 9.31 11.34
CA ASP A 224 13.12 9.82 9.98
C ASP A 224 12.02 10.80 9.59
N ILE A 225 10.78 10.47 9.94
CA ILE A 225 9.60 11.31 9.66
C ILE A 225 9.68 12.59 10.48
N SER A 226 10.04 12.50 11.76
CA SER A 226 10.21 13.67 12.66
C SER A 226 11.21 14.67 12.09
N ARG A 227 12.39 14.19 11.64
CA ARG A 227 13.40 15.06 11.01
C ARG A 227 12.91 15.75 9.73
N THR A 228 11.94 15.13 9.05
CA THR A 228 11.39 15.69 7.82
C THR A 228 10.32 16.75 8.10
N LEU A 229 9.48 16.56 9.12
CA LEU A 229 8.29 17.38 9.36
C LEU A 229 8.48 18.47 10.44
N LEU A 230 9.35 18.24 11.41
CA LEU A 230 9.65 19.17 12.50
C LEU A 230 11.00 19.86 12.29
#